data_20749937a926800afae95c8744f4a610
#
_entry.id   20749937a926800afae95c8744f4a610
#
_cell.length_a   1.000
_cell.length_b   1.000
_cell.length_c   1.000
_cell.angle_alpha   90.00
_cell.angle_beta   90.00
_cell.angle_gamma   90.00
#
_symmetry.space_group_name_H-M   'P 1'
#
loop_
_entity.id
_entity.type
_entity.pdbx_description
1 polymer ?
#
loop_
_entity_poly.entity_id
_entity_poly.type
_entity_poly.pdbx_seq_one_letter_code
_entity_poly.pdbx_strand_id
1 'polypeptide(L)'
;CLVKEKGLLPKVSLGFGYTFVNESLSFDAKRSFSYDYNFGSGSLSGSAKGGFDTAIDMDIKQHSIFAQIQVSKQLLYLFTPYIGARYSISKTDADIDWYYKTNHDALPSPAPSMEDIDRKDSKSISSDFDMGEGNAQLFGGIGLNLALFQLGLNVQWNPKSNYVTAGLLATLKI
;
A
#
# COMPACT_ATOMS: atom_id res chain seq x y z
N CYS A 1 -27.33 -12.28 9.26
CA CYS A 1 -27.43 -13.75 9.17
C CYS A 1 -28.73 -14.08 8.45
N LEU A 2 -28.68 -14.80 7.33
CA LEU A 2 -29.88 -15.25 6.57
C LEU A 2 -30.42 -16.57 7.14
N VAL A 3 -29.53 -17.47 7.48
CA VAL A 3 -29.88 -18.79 8.04
C VAL A 3 -29.08 -18.99 9.32
N LYS A 4 -29.77 -19.27 10.41
CA LYS A 4 -29.12 -19.62 11.68
C LYS A 4 -28.71 -21.09 11.63
N GLU A 5 -27.56 -21.37 12.23
CA GLU A 5 -27.09 -22.74 12.38
C GLU A 5 -28.09 -23.57 13.23
N LYS A 6 -28.48 -24.74 12.70
CA LYS A 6 -29.36 -25.67 13.43
C LYS A 6 -28.97 -27.11 13.08
N GLY A 7 -28.43 -27.84 14.04
CA GLY A 7 -27.99 -29.20 13.84
C GLY A 7 -26.93 -29.34 12.73
N LEU A 8 -27.28 -30.02 11.64
CA LEU A 8 -26.38 -30.21 10.47
C LEU A 8 -26.36 -29.03 9.50
N LEU A 9 -27.31 -28.08 9.59
CA LEU A 9 -27.40 -26.96 8.67
C LEU A 9 -26.33 -25.91 9.00
N PRO A 10 -25.56 -25.45 8.01
CA PRO A 10 -24.60 -24.38 8.18
C PRO A 10 -25.28 -23.02 8.36
N LYS A 11 -24.57 -22.09 8.98
CA LYS A 11 -24.97 -20.68 9.05
C LYS A 11 -24.63 -19.99 7.74
N VAL A 12 -25.58 -19.25 7.18
CA VAL A 12 -25.37 -18.39 6.01
C VAL A 12 -25.50 -16.93 6.42
N SER A 13 -24.53 -16.12 6.08
CA SER A 13 -24.47 -14.71 6.43
C SER A 13 -24.24 -13.85 5.19
N LEU A 14 -24.95 -12.73 5.10
CA LEU A 14 -24.66 -11.63 4.19
C LEU A 14 -23.98 -10.51 4.96
N GLY A 15 -23.01 -9.87 4.33
CA GLY A 15 -22.33 -8.70 4.85
C GLY A 15 -22.22 -7.63 3.75
N PHE A 16 -22.35 -6.39 4.19
CA PHE A 16 -22.06 -5.21 3.38
C PHE A 16 -21.10 -4.35 4.17
N GLY A 17 -20.19 -3.69 3.50
CA GLY A 17 -19.26 -2.83 4.17
C GLY A 17 -18.67 -1.77 3.25
N TYR A 18 -18.07 -0.78 3.90
CA TYR A 18 -17.34 0.29 3.30
C TYR A 18 -15.96 0.34 3.94
N THR A 19 -14.94 0.49 3.13
CA THR A 19 -13.57 0.65 3.57
C THR A 19 -13.02 1.95 3.01
N PHE A 20 -12.40 2.72 3.87
CA PHE A 20 -11.64 3.91 3.50
C PHE A 20 -10.17 3.69 3.90
N VAL A 21 -9.28 3.90 2.94
CA VAL A 21 -7.84 3.88 3.14
C VAL A 21 -7.30 5.26 2.77
N ASN A 22 -6.49 5.84 3.63
CA ASN A 22 -5.77 7.07 3.38
C ASN A 22 -4.33 6.85 3.83
N GLU A 23 -3.44 6.76 2.86
CA GLU A 23 -2.02 6.49 3.09
C GLU A 23 -1.20 7.60 2.45
N SER A 24 -0.22 8.11 3.17
CA SER A 24 0.79 9.02 2.66
C SER A 24 2.17 8.41 2.86
N LEU A 25 2.95 8.42 1.81
CA LEU A 25 4.31 7.91 1.77
C LEU A 25 5.23 9.04 1.34
N SER A 26 6.22 9.36 2.16
CA SER A 26 7.23 10.36 1.83
C SER A 26 8.61 9.71 1.84
N PHE A 27 9.37 9.96 0.81
CA PHE A 27 10.72 9.44 0.65
C PHE A 27 11.67 10.57 0.27
N ASP A 28 12.60 10.87 1.17
CA ASP A 28 13.63 11.87 0.96
C ASP A 28 15.00 11.21 0.81
N ALA A 29 15.74 11.60 -0.23
CA ALA A 29 17.11 11.17 -0.43
C ALA A 29 18.00 12.40 -0.69
N LYS A 30 19.00 12.60 0.17
CA LYS A 30 20.02 13.65 0.03
C LYS A 30 21.38 13.03 -0.13
N ARG A 31 22.10 13.45 -1.16
CA ARG A 31 23.48 13.04 -1.38
C ARG A 31 24.34 14.27 -1.64
N SER A 32 25.46 14.36 -0.93
CA SER A 32 26.52 15.32 -1.19
C SER A 32 27.80 14.58 -1.56
N PHE A 33 28.55 15.16 -2.47
CA PHE A 33 29.87 14.67 -2.86
C PHE A 33 30.85 15.83 -2.90
N SER A 34 32.09 15.56 -2.59
CA SER A 34 33.21 16.49 -2.73
C SER A 34 34.26 15.88 -3.63
N TYR A 35 34.79 16.67 -4.53
CA TYR A 35 35.87 16.29 -5.44
C TYR A 35 37.02 17.27 -5.30
N ASP A 36 38.19 16.77 -4.93
CA ASP A 36 39.39 17.55 -4.87
C ASP A 36 40.14 17.42 -6.19
N TYR A 37 40.47 18.55 -6.81
CA TYR A 37 41.22 18.58 -8.05
C TYR A 37 42.57 19.28 -7.89
N ASN A 38 43.57 18.72 -8.54
CA ASN A 38 44.94 19.28 -8.57
C ASN A 38 45.45 19.20 -10.01
N PHE A 39 45.54 20.34 -10.65
CA PHE A 39 46.12 20.45 -12.00
C PHE A 39 47.57 20.80 -11.91
N GLY A 40 48.48 19.81 -11.85
CA GLY A 40 49.90 19.82 -12.06
C GLY A 40 50.70 21.07 -11.62
N SER A 41 51.76 20.90 -10.90
CA SER A 41 52.76 21.93 -10.49
C SER A 41 52.22 23.14 -9.69
N GLY A 42 51.29 22.97 -8.82
CA GLY A 42 51.18 23.86 -7.64
C GLY A 42 50.39 25.16 -7.77
N SER A 43 49.74 25.44 -8.90
CA SER A 43 49.05 26.72 -9.08
C SER A 43 47.50 26.66 -9.13
N LEU A 44 46.92 25.52 -9.33
CA LEU A 44 45.49 25.33 -9.39
C LEU A 44 45.06 24.06 -8.66
N SER A 45 44.93 24.17 -7.35
CA SER A 45 44.29 23.15 -6.54
C SER A 45 43.04 23.73 -5.90
N GLY A 46 41.97 22.96 -5.86
CA GLY A 46 40.70 23.36 -5.24
C GLY A 46 39.83 22.17 -4.93
N SER A 47 38.76 22.41 -4.23
CA SER A 47 37.71 21.42 -4.00
C SER A 47 36.41 21.92 -4.62
N ALA A 48 35.72 21.07 -5.34
CA ALA A 48 34.34 21.29 -5.79
C ALA A 48 33.41 20.42 -4.95
N LYS A 49 32.34 21.00 -4.47
CA LYS A 49 31.29 20.27 -3.78
C LYS A 49 30.02 20.30 -4.61
N GLY A 50 29.34 19.22 -4.65
CA GLY A 50 28.04 19.12 -5.30
C GLY A 50 27.10 18.24 -4.47
N GLY A 51 25.83 18.33 -4.75
CA GLY A 51 24.82 17.52 -4.11
C GLY A 51 23.57 17.40 -4.96
N PHE A 52 22.78 16.41 -4.68
CA PHE A 52 21.41 16.33 -5.17
C PHE A 52 20.47 15.98 -4.04
N ASP A 53 19.32 16.63 -4.06
CA ASP A 53 18.20 16.39 -3.17
C ASP A 53 17.06 15.87 -4.01
N THR A 54 16.49 14.72 -3.62
CA THR A 54 15.32 14.13 -4.26
C THR A 54 14.28 13.82 -3.19
N ALA A 55 13.04 14.23 -3.44
CA ALA A 55 11.91 13.87 -2.62
C ALA A 55 10.80 13.30 -3.49
N ILE A 56 10.12 12.29 -3.00
CA ILE A 56 8.93 11.70 -3.60
C ILE A 56 7.87 11.63 -2.51
N ASP A 57 6.76 12.32 -2.73
CA ASP A 57 5.58 12.28 -1.89
C ASP A 57 4.46 11.59 -2.64
N MET A 58 3.81 10.62 -2.02
CA MET A 58 2.71 9.87 -2.58
C MET A 58 1.54 9.86 -1.60
N ASP A 59 0.41 10.38 -2.03
CA ASP A 59 -0.85 10.35 -1.30
C ASP A 59 -1.84 9.44 -2.02
N ILE A 60 -2.33 8.41 -1.31
CA ILE A 60 -3.29 7.45 -1.84
C ILE A 60 -4.56 7.50 -1.00
N LYS A 61 -5.68 7.77 -1.64
CA LYS A 61 -7.02 7.71 -1.05
C LYS A 61 -7.83 6.64 -1.77
N GLN A 62 -8.30 5.66 -1.05
CA GLN A 62 -9.12 4.60 -1.61
C GLN A 62 -10.44 4.45 -0.86
N HIS A 63 -11.52 4.44 -1.59
CA HIS A 63 -12.86 4.15 -1.11
C HIS A 63 -13.32 2.84 -1.73
N SER A 64 -13.78 1.90 -0.91
CA SER A 64 -14.27 0.61 -1.39
C SER A 64 -15.60 0.27 -0.77
N ILE A 65 -16.55 -0.16 -1.57
CA ILE A 65 -17.84 -0.71 -1.14
C ILE A 65 -17.81 -2.19 -1.48
N PHE A 66 -18.24 -3.03 -0.56
CA PHE A 66 -18.30 -4.46 -0.82
C PHE A 66 -19.58 -5.10 -0.31
N ALA A 67 -19.96 -6.17 -0.99
CA ALA A 67 -20.97 -7.11 -0.56
C ALA A 67 -20.35 -8.51 -0.48
N GLN A 68 -20.71 -9.29 0.53
CA GLN A 68 -20.18 -10.64 0.70
C GLN A 68 -21.25 -11.60 1.17
N ILE A 69 -21.09 -12.85 0.77
CA ILE A 69 -21.85 -14.00 1.28
C ILE A 69 -20.85 -14.97 1.91
N GLN A 70 -21.20 -15.52 3.05
CA GLN A 70 -20.37 -16.45 3.79
C GLN A 70 -21.21 -17.60 4.31
N VAL A 71 -20.67 -18.80 4.20
CA VAL A 71 -21.19 -20.02 4.80
C VAL A 71 -20.19 -20.47 5.86
N SER A 72 -20.67 -20.76 7.04
CA SER A 72 -19.83 -21.21 8.16
C SER A 72 -20.53 -22.30 8.96
N LYS A 73 -19.75 -23.16 9.61
CA LYS A 73 -20.26 -24.20 10.49
C LYS A 73 -19.42 -24.31 11.73
N GLN A 74 -20.04 -24.24 12.90
CA GLN A 74 -19.34 -24.47 14.16
C GLN A 74 -19.21 -25.99 14.41
N LEU A 75 -17.96 -26.44 14.54
CA LEU A 75 -17.62 -27.81 14.85
C LEU A 75 -17.02 -27.88 16.26
N LEU A 76 -17.52 -28.81 17.09
CA LEU A 76 -16.98 -29.07 18.43
C LEU A 76 -16.84 -27.83 19.33
N TYR A 77 -17.70 -26.82 19.15
CA TYR A 77 -17.66 -25.52 19.87
C TYR A 77 -16.36 -24.72 19.72
N LEU A 78 -15.32 -25.32 19.15
CA LEU A 78 -13.97 -24.77 19.08
C LEU A 78 -13.63 -24.28 17.68
N PHE A 79 -14.00 -25.02 16.66
CA PHE A 79 -13.63 -24.76 15.26
C PHE A 79 -14.81 -24.22 14.47
N THR A 80 -14.57 -23.18 13.72
CA THR A 80 -15.57 -22.60 12.82
C THR A 80 -14.96 -22.43 11.42
N PRO A 81 -14.93 -23.47 10.58
CA PRO A 81 -14.57 -23.31 9.19
C PRO A 81 -15.60 -22.44 8.48
N TYR A 82 -15.15 -21.66 7.53
CA TYR A 82 -15.99 -20.81 6.70
C TYR A 82 -15.44 -20.68 5.30
N ILE A 83 -16.34 -20.45 4.36
CA ILE A 83 -16.04 -20.12 2.97
C ILE A 83 -17.02 -19.05 2.51
N GLY A 84 -16.59 -18.19 1.59
CA GLY A 84 -17.45 -17.15 1.08
C GLY A 84 -16.92 -16.54 -0.20
N ALA A 85 -17.76 -15.67 -0.75
CA ALA A 85 -17.43 -14.83 -1.88
C ALA A 85 -17.71 -13.38 -1.52
N ARG A 86 -16.87 -12.49 -2.01
CA ARG A 86 -16.97 -11.03 -1.87
C ARG A 86 -16.87 -10.40 -3.25
N TYR A 87 -17.68 -9.41 -3.45
CA TYR A 87 -17.56 -8.51 -4.60
C TYR A 87 -17.37 -7.10 -4.08
N SER A 88 -16.32 -6.43 -4.56
CA SER A 88 -16.01 -5.05 -4.17
C SER A 88 -15.79 -4.18 -5.39
N ILE A 89 -16.22 -2.94 -5.28
CA ILE A 89 -15.90 -1.86 -6.21
C ILE A 89 -15.12 -0.79 -5.44
N SER A 90 -14.12 -0.23 -6.09
CA SER A 90 -13.23 0.73 -5.44
C SER A 90 -13.03 1.95 -6.32
N LYS A 91 -12.93 3.11 -5.68
CA LYS A 91 -12.41 4.33 -6.27
C LYS A 91 -11.07 4.62 -5.62
N THR A 92 -10.06 4.90 -6.43
CA THR A 92 -8.72 5.22 -5.96
C THR A 92 -8.28 6.55 -6.56
N ASP A 93 -7.85 7.45 -5.72
CA ASP A 93 -7.18 8.70 -6.10
C ASP A 93 -5.74 8.61 -5.56
N ALA A 94 -4.77 8.77 -6.44
CA ALA A 94 -3.35 8.76 -6.10
C ALA A 94 -2.68 10.01 -6.67
N ASP A 95 -2.08 10.78 -5.78
CA ASP A 95 -1.28 11.95 -6.12
C ASP A 95 0.19 11.64 -5.84
N ILE A 96 1.04 11.89 -6.83
CA ILE A 96 2.47 11.65 -6.74
C ILE A 96 3.18 12.95 -7.07
N ASP A 97 3.86 13.51 -6.09
CA ASP A 97 4.72 14.66 -6.22
C ASP A 97 6.18 14.21 -6.17
N TRP A 98 6.99 14.66 -7.11
CA TRP A 98 8.41 14.40 -7.07
C TRP A 98 9.21 15.69 -7.28
N TYR A 99 10.30 15.78 -6.53
CA TYR A 99 11.18 16.92 -6.50
C TYR A 99 12.61 16.48 -6.72
N TYR A 100 13.31 17.21 -7.54
CA TYR A 100 14.73 17.00 -7.79
C TYR A 100 15.46 18.34 -7.83
N LYS A 101 16.50 18.48 -7.03
CA LYS A 101 17.36 19.65 -6.98
C LYS A 101 18.83 19.27 -7.01
N THR A 102 19.58 19.93 -7.87
CA THR A 102 21.04 19.85 -7.87
C THR A 102 21.63 21.13 -7.29
N ASN A 103 22.63 20.99 -6.44
CA ASN A 103 23.39 22.08 -5.86
C ASN A 103 24.85 21.93 -6.29
N HIS A 104 25.44 22.99 -6.80
CA HIS A 104 26.85 23.03 -7.19
C HIS A 104 27.52 24.23 -6.54
N ASP A 105 28.68 24.04 -5.93
CA ASP A 105 29.55 25.16 -5.57
C ASP A 105 30.13 25.76 -6.85
N ALA A 106 30.20 27.07 -6.89
CA ALA A 106 30.79 27.77 -8.03
C ALA A 106 32.23 27.29 -8.26
N LEU A 107 32.49 26.77 -9.46
CA LEU A 107 33.86 26.45 -9.88
C LEU A 107 34.64 27.75 -10.07
N PRO A 108 35.93 27.78 -9.70
CA PRO A 108 36.76 28.96 -9.92
C PRO A 108 36.83 29.28 -11.42
N SER A 109 36.68 30.57 -11.77
CA SER A 109 36.84 31.06 -13.15
C SER A 109 38.23 30.64 -13.70
N PRO A 110 38.32 30.07 -14.95
CA PRO A 110 37.40 30.20 -16.07
C PRO A 110 36.47 29.02 -16.36
N ALA A 111 36.12 28.20 -15.36
CA ALA A 111 35.22 27.10 -15.63
C ALA A 111 33.78 27.58 -15.98
N PRO A 112 33.08 26.88 -16.87
CA PRO A 112 31.68 27.22 -17.16
C PRO A 112 30.84 27.06 -15.91
N SER A 113 29.96 28.02 -15.63
CA SER A 113 28.99 27.91 -14.54
C SER A 113 28.03 26.77 -14.84
N MET A 114 27.94 25.79 -13.96
CA MET A 114 26.87 24.82 -14.01
C MET A 114 25.63 25.46 -13.40
N GLU A 115 24.52 25.36 -14.13
CA GLU A 115 23.24 25.87 -13.67
C GLU A 115 22.60 24.86 -12.69
N ASP A 116 22.17 25.33 -11.54
CA ASP A 116 21.44 24.50 -10.60
C ASP A 116 20.09 24.13 -11.21
N ILE A 117 19.77 22.85 -11.19
CA ILE A 117 18.48 22.33 -11.66
C ILE A 117 17.57 22.21 -10.46
N ASP A 118 16.45 22.93 -10.51
CA ASP A 118 15.37 22.83 -9.53
C ASP A 118 14.10 22.47 -10.30
N ARG A 119 13.65 21.22 -10.16
CA ARG A 119 12.50 20.71 -10.89
C ARG A 119 11.52 20.03 -9.96
N LYS A 120 10.29 20.50 -10.00
CA LYS A 120 9.15 19.88 -9.34
C LYS A 120 8.15 19.43 -10.40
N ASP A 121 7.67 18.22 -10.29
CA ASP A 121 6.64 17.66 -11.15
C ASP A 121 5.60 16.93 -10.30
N SER A 122 4.36 16.88 -10.78
CA SER A 122 3.26 16.22 -10.08
C SER A 122 2.42 15.43 -11.07
N LYS A 123 1.92 14.29 -10.64
CA LYS A 123 1.03 13.45 -11.41
C LYS A 123 -0.10 12.93 -10.54
N SER A 124 -1.34 13.21 -10.96
CA SER A 124 -2.54 12.66 -10.34
C SER A 124 -3.08 11.51 -11.18
N ILE A 125 -3.47 10.45 -10.52
CA ILE A 125 -4.13 9.29 -11.11
C ILE A 125 -5.42 9.05 -10.33
N SER A 126 -6.56 9.07 -11.01
CA SER A 126 -7.85 8.76 -10.39
C SER A 126 -8.57 7.65 -11.15
N SER A 127 -9.29 6.82 -10.43
CA SER A 127 -10.20 5.83 -10.98
C SER A 127 -11.57 5.99 -10.32
N ASP A 128 -12.64 5.91 -11.11
CA ASP A 128 -14.01 5.99 -10.61
C ASP A 128 -14.57 4.63 -10.21
N PHE A 129 -15.70 4.64 -9.47
CA PHE A 129 -16.47 3.43 -9.19
C PHE A 129 -17.06 2.86 -10.47
N ASP A 130 -16.44 1.85 -11.03
CA ASP A 130 -16.96 1.10 -12.17
C ASP A 130 -17.36 -0.32 -11.74
N MET A 131 -18.63 -0.66 -11.96
CA MET A 131 -19.15 -2.01 -11.70
C MET A 131 -18.49 -3.07 -12.58
N GLY A 132 -18.04 -2.70 -13.79
CA GLY A 132 -17.31 -3.58 -14.71
C GLY A 132 -15.88 -3.88 -14.25
N GLU A 133 -15.28 -3.01 -13.45
CA GLU A 133 -13.95 -3.17 -12.88
C GLU A 133 -13.95 -3.76 -11.47
N GLY A 134 -15.15 -4.14 -10.99
CA GLY A 134 -15.31 -4.75 -9.68
C GLY A 134 -14.42 -5.98 -9.48
N ASN A 135 -14.01 -6.16 -8.25
CA ASN A 135 -13.10 -7.20 -7.81
C ASN A 135 -13.89 -8.32 -7.12
N ALA A 136 -13.97 -9.48 -7.77
CA ALA A 136 -14.54 -10.68 -7.19
C ALA A 136 -13.46 -11.47 -6.45
N GLN A 137 -13.72 -11.83 -5.20
CA GLN A 137 -12.80 -12.57 -4.34
C GLN A 137 -13.51 -13.79 -3.75
N LEU A 138 -12.84 -14.90 -3.75
CA LEU A 138 -13.20 -16.06 -2.95
C LEU A 138 -12.36 -16.07 -1.67
N PHE A 139 -12.99 -16.33 -0.56
CA PHE A 139 -12.27 -16.42 0.71
C PHE A 139 -12.72 -17.62 1.52
N GLY A 140 -11.83 -18.11 2.34
CA GLY A 140 -12.12 -19.21 3.26
C GLY A 140 -11.15 -19.21 4.42
N GLY A 141 -11.52 -19.90 5.48
CA GLY A 141 -10.67 -19.94 6.66
C GLY A 141 -11.22 -20.79 7.78
N ILE A 142 -10.53 -20.74 8.90
CA ILE A 142 -10.88 -21.45 10.11
C ILE A 142 -10.78 -20.48 11.28
N GLY A 143 -11.86 -20.33 12.03
CA GLY A 143 -11.90 -19.65 13.32
C GLY A 143 -11.74 -20.65 14.45
N LEU A 144 -10.87 -20.33 15.41
CA LEU A 144 -10.71 -21.03 16.69
C LEU A 144 -11.31 -20.18 17.80
N ASN A 145 -12.33 -20.69 18.46
CA ASN A 145 -12.98 -20.04 19.59
C ASN A 145 -12.46 -20.63 20.90
N LEU A 146 -11.52 -19.96 21.53
CA LEU A 146 -11.05 -20.26 22.89
C LEU A 146 -11.80 -19.39 23.89
N ALA A 147 -11.77 -19.77 25.17
CA ALA A 147 -12.56 -19.08 26.22
C ALA A 147 -12.30 -17.57 26.25
N LEU A 148 -11.04 -17.16 26.17
CA LEU A 148 -10.61 -15.75 26.24
C LEU A 148 -10.14 -15.19 24.88
N PHE A 149 -9.85 -16.05 23.90
CA PHE A 149 -9.29 -15.65 22.62
C PHE A 149 -10.08 -16.21 21.45
N GLN A 150 -10.09 -15.46 20.36
CA GLN A 150 -10.51 -15.97 19.08
C GLN A 150 -9.33 -15.82 18.11
N LEU A 151 -8.93 -16.92 17.52
CA LEU A 151 -7.90 -16.93 16.46
C LEU A 151 -8.58 -17.24 15.14
N GLY A 152 -8.16 -16.59 14.07
CA GLY A 152 -8.67 -16.82 12.73
C GLY A 152 -7.51 -16.91 11.72
N LEU A 153 -7.57 -17.94 10.91
CA LEU A 153 -6.76 -18.03 9.69
C LEU A 153 -7.68 -17.82 8.50
N ASN A 154 -7.30 -16.96 7.58
CA ASN A 154 -8.05 -16.74 6.37
C ASN A 154 -7.14 -16.76 5.14
N VAL A 155 -7.67 -17.22 4.02
CA VAL A 155 -7.06 -17.17 2.71
C VAL A 155 -8.07 -16.54 1.77
N GLN A 156 -7.61 -15.61 0.94
CA GLN A 156 -8.41 -14.95 -0.08
C GLN A 156 -7.74 -15.14 -1.42
N TRP A 157 -8.52 -15.42 -2.42
CA TRP A 157 -8.08 -15.55 -3.79
C TRP A 157 -8.90 -14.65 -4.71
N ASN A 158 -8.18 -13.90 -5.53
CA ASN A 158 -8.77 -13.06 -6.55
C ASN A 158 -8.57 -13.72 -7.93
N PRO A 159 -9.64 -14.25 -8.55
CA PRO A 159 -9.52 -14.91 -9.84
C PRO A 159 -9.06 -13.99 -10.98
N LYS A 160 -9.43 -12.70 -10.93
CA LYS A 160 -9.11 -11.72 -12.01
C LYS A 160 -7.61 -11.40 -12.04
N SER A 161 -7.00 -11.21 -10.87
CA SER A 161 -5.57 -10.86 -10.75
C SER A 161 -4.68 -12.06 -10.45
N ASN A 162 -5.27 -13.24 -10.24
CA ASN A 162 -4.59 -14.46 -9.80
C ASN A 162 -3.74 -14.25 -8.52
N TYR A 163 -4.20 -13.38 -7.64
CA TYR A 163 -3.52 -13.01 -6.41
C TYR A 163 -4.11 -13.74 -5.21
N VAL A 164 -3.24 -14.26 -4.35
CA VAL A 164 -3.62 -14.96 -3.12
C VAL A 164 -3.07 -14.21 -1.91
N THR A 165 -3.92 -13.96 -0.94
CA THR A 165 -3.55 -13.33 0.34
C THR A 165 -3.90 -14.28 1.47
N ALA A 166 -3.01 -14.39 2.46
CA ALA A 166 -3.28 -15.09 3.71
C ALA A 166 -3.23 -14.09 4.87
N GLY A 167 -4.13 -14.25 5.82
CA GLY A 167 -4.23 -13.40 7.00
C GLY A 167 -4.42 -14.20 8.28
N LEU A 168 -3.91 -13.64 9.37
CA LEU A 168 -4.08 -14.15 10.72
C LEU A 168 -4.75 -13.07 11.58
N LEU A 169 -5.83 -13.43 12.26
CA LEU A 169 -6.56 -12.56 13.16
C LEU A 169 -6.51 -13.14 14.57
N ALA A 170 -6.21 -12.28 15.54
CA ALA A 170 -6.32 -12.62 16.95
C ALA A 170 -7.20 -11.57 17.64
N THR A 171 -8.22 -11.99 18.36
CA THR A 171 -9.15 -11.13 19.10
C THR A 171 -9.26 -11.60 20.54
N LEU A 172 -9.14 -10.67 21.47
CA LEU A 172 -9.42 -10.92 22.89
C LEU A 172 -10.92 -10.72 23.15
N LYS A 173 -11.55 -11.66 23.82
CA LYS A 173 -12.94 -11.53 24.27
C LYS A 173 -12.92 -11.01 25.70
N ILE A 174 -13.37 -9.78 25.87
CA ILE A 174 -13.54 -9.12 27.19
C ILE A 174 -14.98 -9.21 27.58
#